data_c70a329641193e096a69415b0059d159
#
_entry.id   c70a329641193e096a69415b0059d159
#
_cell.length_a   1.000
_cell.length_b   1.000
_cell.length_c   1.000
_cell.angle_alpha   90.00
_cell.angle_beta   90.00
_cell.angle_gamma   90.00
#
_symmetry.space_group_name_H-M   'P 1'
#
loop_
_entity.id
_entity.type
_entity.pdbx_description
1 polymer ?
#
loop_
_entity_poly.entity_id
_entity_poly.type
_entity_poly.pdbx_seq_one_letter_code
_entity_poly.pdbx_strand_id
1 'polypeptide(L)'
;SIVDMKVNKEQPYVIMDGGINHLNYYGQAMAMKQPYCTQLDTEGNEKTGGEEESWNLCGALCTVSDVVVKRFPLHKPQLHDILVFERVGAYSVTEGIYLFLSRPLPRIYFWTEGEGLRMVRDGVHTDLLNSEK
;
A
#
# COMPACT_ATOMS: atom_id res chain seq x y z
N SER A 1 -0.01 -1.68 -6.23
CA SER A 1 -1.19 -1.94 -7.10
C SER A 1 -2.13 -2.96 -6.49
N ILE A 2 -3.37 -3.02 -7.00
CA ILE A 2 -4.37 -4.04 -6.64
C ILE A 2 -4.02 -5.32 -7.39
N VAL A 3 -3.77 -6.41 -6.67
CA VAL A 3 -3.39 -7.70 -7.25
C VAL A 3 -4.48 -8.77 -7.14
N ASP A 4 -5.44 -8.59 -6.23
CA ASP A 4 -6.59 -9.46 -6.11
C ASP A 4 -7.79 -8.72 -5.51
N MET A 5 -8.99 -9.20 -5.80
CA MET A 5 -10.25 -8.62 -5.31
C MET A 5 -11.23 -9.73 -4.97
N LYS A 6 -11.90 -9.60 -3.84
CA LYS A 6 -12.91 -10.58 -3.42
C LYS A 6 -13.99 -9.97 -2.55
N VAL A 7 -15.14 -10.61 -2.52
CA VAL A 7 -16.20 -10.36 -1.55
C VAL A 7 -16.30 -11.56 -0.60
N ASN A 8 -16.23 -11.31 0.70
CA ASN A 8 -16.37 -12.34 1.73
C ASN A 8 -17.37 -11.84 2.78
N LYS A 9 -18.43 -12.62 3.03
CA LYS A 9 -19.52 -12.26 3.96
C LYS A 9 -20.03 -10.83 3.74
N GLU A 10 -20.33 -10.53 2.48
CA GLU A 10 -20.84 -9.22 2.02
C GLU A 10 -19.85 -8.05 2.18
N GLN A 11 -18.63 -8.30 2.60
CA GLN A 11 -17.58 -7.29 2.69
C GLN A 11 -16.62 -7.40 1.51
N PRO A 12 -16.41 -6.31 0.75
CA PRO A 12 -15.46 -6.30 -0.33
C PRO A 12 -14.03 -6.01 0.18
N TYR A 13 -13.07 -6.71 -0.41
CA TYR A 13 -11.65 -6.62 -0.11
C TYR A 13 -10.84 -6.45 -1.38
N VAL A 14 -9.89 -5.54 -1.38
CA VAL A 14 -8.77 -5.52 -2.33
C VAL A 14 -7.51 -5.99 -1.63
N ILE A 15 -6.70 -6.78 -2.32
CA ILE A 15 -5.36 -7.17 -1.90
C ILE A 15 -4.37 -6.38 -2.74
N MET A 16 -3.44 -5.72 -2.08
CA MET A 16 -2.39 -4.92 -2.71
C MET A 16 -1.07 -5.70 -2.70
N ASP A 17 -0.18 -5.40 -3.64
CA ASP A 17 1.20 -5.92 -3.67
C ASP A 17 2.09 -5.37 -2.54
N GLY A 18 1.68 -4.27 -1.91
CA GLY A 18 2.25 -3.73 -0.69
C GLY A 18 1.29 -3.86 0.49
N GLY A 19 1.76 -3.58 1.70
CA GLY A 19 0.96 -3.65 2.91
C GLY A 19 1.69 -3.00 4.08
N ILE A 20 1.42 -3.45 5.30
CA ILE A 20 2.04 -2.90 6.52
C ILE A 20 3.55 -3.12 6.60
N ASN A 21 4.14 -3.90 5.70
CA ASN A 21 5.59 -4.00 5.52
C ASN A 21 6.18 -2.83 4.71
N HIS A 22 5.36 -2.07 4.00
CA HIS A 22 5.78 -0.91 3.20
C HIS A 22 5.24 0.39 3.76
N LEU A 23 4.05 0.35 4.35
CA LEU A 23 3.29 1.51 4.79
C LEU A 23 2.72 1.25 6.16
N ASN A 24 3.10 2.05 7.14
CA ASN A 24 2.47 2.10 8.45
C ASN A 24 1.73 3.44 8.62
N TYR A 25 0.41 3.37 8.77
CA TYR A 25 -0.43 4.55 8.88
C TYR A 25 -1.10 4.60 10.26
N TYR A 26 -0.53 5.38 11.16
CA TYR A 26 -1.00 5.49 12.54
C TYR A 26 -2.42 6.01 12.70
N GLY A 27 -2.88 6.86 11.78
CA GLY A 27 -4.25 7.36 11.78
C GLY A 27 -5.29 6.24 11.77
N GLN A 28 -4.96 5.13 11.13
CA GLN A 28 -5.80 3.94 11.10
C GLN A 28 -5.71 3.15 12.40
N ALA A 29 -4.50 2.93 12.94
CA ALA A 29 -4.32 2.20 14.21
C ALA A 29 -5.10 2.86 15.36
N MET A 30 -5.21 4.18 15.34
CA MET A 30 -5.99 4.96 16.29
C MET A 30 -7.45 5.19 15.85
N ALA A 31 -7.87 4.64 14.71
CA ALA A 31 -9.20 4.82 14.11
C ALA A 31 -9.63 6.29 13.91
N MET A 32 -8.68 7.21 13.80
CA MET A 32 -8.96 8.65 13.82
C MET A 32 -9.18 9.25 12.44
N LYS A 33 -8.52 8.73 11.41
CA LYS A 33 -8.62 9.25 10.04
C LYS A 33 -8.34 8.16 9.01
N GLN A 34 -8.96 8.32 7.85
CA GLN A 34 -8.55 7.57 6.65
C GLN A 34 -7.30 8.22 6.04
N PRO A 35 -6.42 7.44 5.40
CA PRO A 35 -5.27 7.98 4.67
C PRO A 35 -5.73 8.83 3.49
N TYR A 36 -4.92 9.83 3.13
CA TYR A 36 -5.04 10.43 1.81
C TYR A 36 -4.54 9.41 0.79
N CYS A 37 -5.37 9.10 -0.18
CA CYS A 37 -5.04 8.11 -1.20
C CYS A 37 -5.67 8.51 -2.52
N THR A 38 -4.85 8.58 -3.56
CA THR A 38 -5.28 8.78 -4.95
C THR A 38 -5.35 7.43 -5.64
N GLN A 39 -6.46 7.13 -6.28
CA GLN A 39 -6.63 5.93 -7.11
C GLN A 39 -6.34 6.28 -8.56
N LEU A 40 -5.42 5.55 -9.17
CA LEU A 40 -5.07 5.68 -10.59
C LEU A 40 -5.46 4.39 -11.34
N ASP A 41 -5.83 4.52 -12.59
CA ASP A 41 -5.99 3.38 -13.49
C ASP A 41 -4.62 2.83 -13.96
N THR A 42 -4.63 1.81 -14.79
CA THR A 42 -3.41 1.19 -15.34
C THR A 42 -2.62 2.09 -16.28
N GLU A 43 -3.22 3.17 -16.77
CA GLU A 43 -2.58 4.16 -17.62
C GLU A 43 -2.03 5.35 -16.81
N GLY A 44 -2.31 5.38 -15.49
CA GLY A 44 -1.89 6.44 -14.59
C GLY A 44 -2.84 7.62 -14.52
N ASN A 45 -4.06 7.51 -15.07
CA ASN A 45 -5.07 8.54 -14.95
C ASN A 45 -5.79 8.41 -13.60
N GLU A 46 -6.07 9.53 -12.96
CA GLU A 46 -6.80 9.55 -11.71
C GLU A 46 -8.26 9.13 -11.92
N LYS A 47 -8.69 8.14 -11.14
CA LYS A 47 -10.10 7.70 -11.13
C LYS A 47 -10.88 8.57 -10.15
N THR A 48 -11.62 9.51 -10.71
CA THR A 48 -12.49 10.42 -9.99
C THR A 48 -13.91 10.36 -10.54
N GLY A 49 -14.88 10.55 -9.67
CA GLY A 49 -16.30 10.59 -10.06
C GLY A 49 -16.94 9.21 -10.23
N GLY A 50 -18.25 9.22 -10.36
CA GLY A 50 -19.07 8.02 -10.35
C GLY A 50 -19.41 7.54 -8.93
N GLU A 51 -19.92 6.33 -8.85
CA GLU A 51 -20.31 5.71 -7.58
C GLU A 51 -19.08 5.25 -6.83
N GLU A 52 -18.97 5.64 -5.55
CA GLU A 52 -17.96 5.15 -4.61
C GLU A 52 -18.46 3.86 -3.96
N GLU A 53 -17.56 2.90 -3.86
CA GLU A 53 -17.79 1.65 -3.14
C GLU A 53 -16.84 1.56 -1.95
N SER A 54 -17.32 1.03 -0.83
CA SER A 54 -16.54 0.93 0.41
C SER A 54 -15.75 -0.38 0.46
N TRP A 55 -14.43 -0.32 0.33
CA TRP A 55 -13.53 -1.48 0.26
C TRP A 55 -12.59 -1.58 1.47
N ASN A 56 -12.26 -2.80 1.87
CA ASN A 56 -11.20 -3.04 2.84
C ASN A 56 -9.87 -3.23 2.07
N LEU A 57 -8.89 -2.37 2.35
CA LEU A 57 -7.57 -2.40 1.70
C LEU A 57 -6.63 -3.27 2.53
N CYS A 58 -6.23 -4.41 1.97
CA CYS A 58 -5.34 -5.37 2.60
C CYS A 58 -4.02 -5.47 1.84
N GLY A 59 -2.95 -5.74 2.55
CA GLY A 59 -1.67 -6.07 1.94
C GLY A 59 -1.55 -7.56 1.60
N ALA A 60 -0.39 -7.93 1.07
CA ALA A 60 -0.08 -9.29 0.60
C ALA A 60 0.59 -10.17 1.66
N LEU A 61 0.67 -9.74 2.91
CA LEU A 61 1.24 -10.55 3.99
C LEU A 61 0.24 -11.57 4.51
N CYS A 62 0.72 -12.77 4.83
CA CYS A 62 -0.08 -13.85 5.41
C CYS A 62 -0.36 -13.59 6.89
N THR A 63 -1.00 -12.49 7.20
CA THR A 63 -1.43 -12.11 8.55
C THR A 63 -2.72 -11.31 8.53
N VAL A 64 -3.58 -11.58 9.48
CA VAL A 64 -4.86 -10.86 9.66
C VAL A 64 -4.65 -9.38 10.02
N SER A 65 -3.44 -9.01 10.44
CA SER A 65 -3.08 -7.63 10.77
C SER A 65 -2.77 -6.78 9.55
N ASP A 66 -2.57 -7.39 8.37
CA ASP A 66 -2.22 -6.66 7.15
C ASP A 66 -3.46 -6.03 6.49
N VAL A 67 -4.11 -5.17 7.25
CA VAL A 67 -5.23 -4.34 6.81
C VAL A 67 -4.80 -2.89 6.91
N VAL A 68 -4.50 -2.27 5.77
CA VAL A 68 -4.02 -0.88 5.72
C VAL A 68 -5.14 0.09 6.09
N VAL A 69 -6.34 -0.14 5.59
CA VAL A 69 -7.52 0.66 5.96
C VAL A 69 -8.81 -0.11 5.71
N LYS A 70 -9.80 0.10 6.56
CA LYS A 70 -11.13 -0.49 6.44
C LYS A 70 -12.11 0.50 5.87
N ARG A 71 -13.02 0.01 5.01
CA ARG A 71 -14.13 0.78 4.45
C ARG A 71 -13.66 2.05 3.75
N PHE A 72 -12.58 1.93 2.98
CA PHE A 72 -12.06 3.04 2.19
C PHE A 72 -12.89 3.21 0.91
N PRO A 73 -13.31 4.43 0.56
CA PRO A 73 -14.05 4.68 -0.67
C PRO A 73 -13.13 4.54 -1.89
N LEU A 74 -13.51 3.71 -2.84
CA LEU A 74 -12.85 3.55 -4.13
C LEU A 74 -13.87 3.71 -5.26
N HIS A 75 -13.42 4.28 -6.37
CA HIS A 75 -14.22 4.46 -7.59
C HIS A 75 -14.07 3.23 -8.49
N LYS A 76 -15.04 2.30 -8.46
CA LYS A 76 -15.05 1.09 -9.29
C LYS A 76 -13.68 0.45 -9.45
N PRO A 77 -13.06 -0.02 -8.35
CA PRO A 77 -11.69 -0.54 -8.39
C PRO A 77 -11.60 -1.73 -9.34
N GLN A 78 -10.43 -1.87 -9.96
CA GLN A 78 -10.11 -2.95 -10.88
C GLN A 78 -8.72 -3.52 -10.55
N LEU A 79 -8.46 -4.73 -11.03
CA LEU A 79 -7.12 -5.30 -10.94
C LEU A 79 -6.11 -4.38 -11.64
N HIS A 80 -4.96 -4.21 -11.00
CA HIS A 80 -3.85 -3.37 -11.43
C HIS A 80 -4.07 -1.86 -11.28
N ASP A 81 -5.22 -1.40 -10.77
CA ASP A 81 -5.33 -0.02 -10.30
C ASP A 81 -4.22 0.27 -9.27
N ILE A 82 -3.69 1.49 -9.32
CA ILE A 82 -2.61 1.93 -8.44
C ILE A 82 -3.20 2.79 -7.33
N LEU A 83 -2.84 2.49 -6.08
CA LEU A 83 -3.24 3.27 -4.92
C LEU A 83 -2.03 4.04 -4.39
N VAL A 84 -2.07 5.36 -4.50
CA VAL A 84 -1.00 6.27 -4.08
C VAL A 84 -1.37 6.83 -2.71
N PHE A 85 -0.74 6.32 -1.65
CA PHE A 85 -0.92 6.83 -0.29
C PHE A 85 -0.03 8.03 -0.07
N GLU A 86 -0.66 9.15 0.33
CA GLU A 86 0.00 10.42 0.51
C GLU A 86 0.15 10.77 2.00
N ARG A 87 1.06 11.70 2.30
CA ARG A 87 1.26 12.27 3.65
C ARG A 87 1.47 11.21 4.74
N VAL A 88 2.09 10.11 4.39
CA VAL A 88 2.28 8.96 5.29
C VAL A 88 3.36 9.18 6.33
N GLY A 89 4.23 10.19 6.15
CA GLY A 89 5.29 10.55 7.08
C GLY A 89 6.52 9.64 7.00
N ALA A 90 7.60 10.08 7.65
CA ALA A 90 8.89 9.39 7.60
C ALA A 90 8.88 8.02 8.30
N TYR A 91 8.07 7.85 9.33
CA TYR A 91 8.02 6.60 10.10
C TYR A 91 7.46 5.43 9.29
N SER A 92 6.64 5.66 8.26
CA SER A 92 6.18 4.61 7.35
C SER A 92 7.33 3.82 6.71
N VAL A 93 8.52 4.44 6.58
CA VAL A 93 9.71 3.79 6.02
C VAL A 93 10.41 2.88 7.02
N THR A 94 10.27 3.12 8.33
CA THR A 94 11.08 2.49 9.37
C THR A 94 10.30 1.61 10.35
N GLU A 95 8.99 1.77 10.44
CA GLU A 95 8.17 1.07 11.43
C GLU A 95 7.31 -0.07 10.85
N GLY A 96 7.50 -0.39 9.58
CA GLY A 96 6.88 -1.56 8.96
C GLY A 96 7.46 -2.89 9.49
N ILE A 97 6.73 -3.97 9.34
CA ILE A 97 7.19 -5.32 9.70
C ILE A 97 7.96 -5.96 8.53
N TYR A 98 9.13 -5.40 8.18
CA TYR A 98 9.81 -5.77 6.93
C TYR A 98 10.43 -7.16 6.89
N LEU A 99 10.69 -7.79 8.03
CA LEU A 99 11.31 -9.13 8.05
C LEU A 99 10.29 -10.26 7.96
N PHE A 100 9.00 -9.94 8.04
CA PHE A 100 7.95 -10.94 7.97
C PHE A 100 7.85 -11.52 6.56
N LEU A 101 7.96 -12.86 6.44
CA LEU A 101 7.92 -13.61 5.19
C LEU A 101 9.03 -13.25 4.17
N SER A 102 10.14 -12.67 4.65
CA SER A 102 11.29 -12.31 3.80
C SER A 102 10.91 -11.47 2.56
N ARG A 103 9.91 -10.61 2.69
CA ARG A 103 9.49 -9.70 1.62
C ARG A 103 10.59 -8.67 1.36
N PRO A 104 10.88 -8.32 0.11
CA PRO A 104 11.86 -7.29 -0.19
C PRO A 104 11.39 -5.93 0.36
N LEU A 105 12.36 -5.12 0.84
CA LEU A 105 12.08 -3.73 1.18
C LEU A 105 11.75 -2.93 -0.09
N PRO A 106 10.90 -1.90 0.03
CA PRO A 106 10.51 -1.10 -1.13
C PRO A 106 11.68 -0.26 -1.66
N ARG A 107 11.60 0.09 -2.93
CA ARG A 107 12.43 1.12 -3.53
C ARG A 107 12.04 2.46 -2.97
N ILE A 108 13.04 3.33 -2.77
CA ILE A 108 12.84 4.72 -2.36
C ILE A 108 13.40 5.64 -3.41
N TYR A 109 12.60 6.61 -3.79
CA TYR A 109 12.98 7.66 -4.72
C TYR A 109 12.78 9.02 -4.08
N PHE A 110 13.69 9.93 -4.36
CA PHE A 110 13.48 11.37 -4.15
C PHE A 110 13.09 12.00 -5.46
N TRP A 111 12.12 12.87 -5.39
CA TRP A 111 11.76 13.75 -6.48
C TRP A 111 12.09 15.18 -6.10
N THR A 112 12.76 15.88 -7.00
CA THR A 112 13.07 17.31 -6.86
C THR A 112 12.74 18.03 -8.15
N GLU A 113 12.20 19.23 -8.01
CA GLU A 113 11.93 20.09 -9.16
C GLU A 113 13.25 20.40 -9.88
N GLY A 114 13.29 20.18 -11.19
CA GLY A 114 14.47 20.40 -12.04
C GLY A 114 15.41 19.19 -12.18
N GLU A 115 15.57 18.34 -11.18
CA GLU A 115 16.40 17.13 -11.26
C GLU A 115 15.58 15.86 -11.57
N GLY A 116 14.26 15.91 -11.31
CA GLY A 116 13.37 14.78 -11.53
C GLY A 116 13.46 13.70 -10.44
N LEU A 117 13.26 12.46 -10.85
CA LEU A 117 13.18 11.30 -9.96
C LEU A 117 14.56 10.64 -9.82
N ARG A 118 15.09 10.55 -8.60
CA ARG A 118 16.34 9.87 -8.25
C ARG A 118 16.11 8.72 -7.27
N MET A 119 16.50 7.51 -7.65
CA MET A 119 16.47 6.38 -6.75
C MET A 119 17.55 6.54 -5.67
N VAL A 120 17.16 6.49 -4.39
CA VAL A 120 18.06 6.61 -3.24
C VAL A 120 18.26 5.29 -2.51
N ARG A 121 17.32 4.36 -2.66
CA ARG A 121 17.44 2.98 -2.17
C ARG A 121 16.75 2.04 -3.14
N ASP A 122 17.47 1.04 -3.61
CA ASP A 122 16.86 -0.07 -4.36
C ASP A 122 16.14 -1.04 -3.42
N GLY A 123 15.37 -1.95 -3.99
CA GLY A 123 14.74 -3.03 -3.24
C GLY A 123 15.81 -3.90 -2.55
N VAL A 124 15.64 -4.13 -1.25
CA VAL A 124 16.56 -4.97 -0.46
C VAL A 124 15.89 -6.31 -0.19
N HIS A 125 16.57 -7.40 -0.54
CA HIS A 125 16.14 -8.76 -0.24
C HIS A 125 16.37 -9.05 1.24
N THR A 126 15.30 -9.25 2.00
CA THR A 126 15.37 -9.48 3.46
C THR A 126 15.60 -10.94 3.83
N ASP A 127 15.46 -11.88 2.90
CA ASP A 127 15.82 -13.28 3.08
C ASP A 127 17.30 -13.46 3.46
N LEU A 128 18.19 -12.57 3.00
CA LEU A 128 19.59 -12.55 3.36
C LEU A 128 19.84 -12.33 4.88
N LEU A 129 18.87 -11.70 5.56
CA LEU A 129 18.95 -11.48 7.01
C LEU A 129 18.48 -12.69 7.82
N ASN A 130 17.74 -13.60 7.19
CA ASN A 130 17.15 -14.78 7.78
C ASN A 130 17.82 -16.09 7.34
N SER A 131 18.87 -16.02 6.51
CA SER A 131 19.61 -17.18 6.02
C SER A 131 20.96 -17.34 6.76
N GLU A 132 21.40 -18.57 6.93
CA GLU A 132 22.77 -18.87 7.37
C GLU A 132 23.77 -18.36 6.30
N LYS A 133 24.87 -17.80 6.77
CA LYS A 133 25.99 -17.36 5.91
C LYS A 133 26.95 -18.52 5.68
#